data_7c1fe373ab51f1b91296c567b07fda54
#
_entry.id   7c1fe373ab51f1b91296c567b07fda54
#
_cell.length_a   1.000
_cell.length_b   1.000
_cell.length_c   1.000
_cell.angle_alpha   90.00
_cell.angle_beta   90.00
_cell.angle_gamma   90.00
#
_symmetry.space_group_name_H-M   'P 1'
#
loop_
_entity.id
_entity.type
_entity.pdbx_description
1 polymer ?
#
loop_
_entity_poly.entity_id
_entity_poly.type
_entity_poly.pdbx_seq_one_letter_code
_entity_poly.pdbx_strand_id
1 'polypeptide(L)'
;MRQTFSAAELAELVNRWCAEHRIAPVSGQAGERVTERNIRYYRTLGLVDAPESGGGQGYGEKHRLQVLAIRLLQAQGLPLTRIQQLLYGRSIEDLRRIEKQGLAELPAGAEAFRPMADESWRVTPLDDEYLLISRRGRVVPEAVRARLLAALDNEGEQQGGQRAAGRRTK
;
A
#
# COMPACT_ATOMS: atom_id res chain seq x y z
N MET A 1 -4.25 -3.04 34.41
CA MET A 1 -5.28 -2.18 33.78
C MET A 1 -4.95 -2.04 32.30
N ARG A 2 -5.88 -2.34 31.39
CA ARG A 2 -5.68 -2.04 29.96
C ARG A 2 -5.89 -0.56 29.75
N GLN A 3 -4.89 0.12 29.21
CA GLN A 3 -4.98 1.54 28.90
C GLN A 3 -5.88 1.72 27.67
N THR A 4 -6.92 2.53 27.80
CA THR A 4 -7.84 2.88 26.71
C THR A 4 -7.78 4.37 26.43
N PHE A 5 -7.97 4.74 25.19
CA PHE A 5 -7.85 6.10 24.69
C PHE A 5 -9.16 6.55 24.04
N SER A 6 -9.40 7.84 24.03
CA SER A 6 -10.34 8.44 23.09
C SER A 6 -9.76 8.45 21.66
N ALA A 7 -10.59 8.71 20.66
CA ALA A 7 -10.12 8.80 19.27
C ALA A 7 -9.11 9.96 19.09
N ALA A 8 -9.28 11.06 19.82
CA ALA A 8 -8.35 12.18 19.78
C ALA A 8 -6.99 11.83 20.41
N GLU A 9 -6.98 11.19 21.57
CA GLU A 9 -5.75 10.73 22.24
C GLU A 9 -5.03 9.68 21.40
N LEU A 10 -5.76 8.75 20.79
CA LEU A 10 -5.20 7.76 19.87
C LEU A 10 -4.54 8.43 18.67
N ALA A 11 -5.16 9.44 18.07
CA ALA A 11 -4.60 10.20 16.97
C ALA A 11 -3.28 10.88 17.36
N GLU A 12 -3.24 11.54 18.50
CA GLU A 12 -2.03 12.22 19.00
C GLU A 12 -0.90 11.22 19.31
N LEU A 13 -1.23 10.07 19.87
CA LEU A 13 -0.27 9.00 20.17
C LEU A 13 0.39 8.50 18.87
N VAL A 14 -0.41 8.23 17.85
CA VAL A 14 0.08 7.78 16.54
C VAL A 14 0.89 8.89 15.84
N ASN A 15 0.44 10.14 15.90
CA ASN A 15 1.16 11.26 15.29
C ASN A 15 2.54 11.47 15.94
N ARG A 16 2.63 11.36 17.27
CA ARG A 16 3.90 11.44 17.99
C ARG A 16 4.85 10.33 17.54
N TRP A 17 4.37 9.09 17.52
CA TRP A 17 5.16 7.96 17.04
C TRP A 17 5.64 8.14 15.61
N CYS A 18 4.75 8.60 14.70
CA CYS A 18 5.11 8.87 13.30
C CYS A 18 6.20 9.96 13.20
N ALA A 19 6.11 11.02 14.01
CA ALA A 19 7.11 12.09 14.03
C ALA A 19 8.48 11.58 14.53
N GLU A 20 8.50 10.79 15.60
CA GLU A 20 9.72 10.18 16.15
C GLU A 20 10.41 9.26 15.15
N HIS A 21 9.65 8.52 14.35
CA HIS A 21 10.16 7.58 13.35
C HIS A 21 10.24 8.16 11.93
N ARG A 22 9.92 9.45 11.76
CA ARG A 22 9.93 10.15 10.45
C ARG A 22 9.04 9.48 9.40
N ILE A 23 7.90 8.97 9.84
CA ILE A 23 6.91 8.34 8.97
C ILE A 23 5.91 9.40 8.49
N ALA A 24 5.90 9.64 7.18
CA ALA A 24 4.93 10.53 6.53
C ALA A 24 4.30 9.83 5.31
N PRO A 25 3.00 10.04 5.03
CA PRO A 25 2.38 9.49 3.84
C PRO A 25 2.95 10.13 2.57
N VAL A 26 3.12 9.34 1.54
CA VAL A 26 3.64 9.81 0.24
C VAL A 26 2.57 10.56 -0.54
N SER A 27 1.29 10.24 -0.36
CA SER A 27 0.20 10.89 -1.08
C SER A 27 -0.44 12.00 -0.26
N GLY A 28 -0.66 13.17 -0.86
CA GLY A 28 -1.36 14.30 -0.23
C GLY A 28 -2.81 14.00 0.18
N GLN A 29 -3.42 12.92 -0.35
CA GLN A 29 -4.76 12.49 0.04
C GLN A 29 -4.85 11.93 1.46
N ALA A 30 -3.76 11.38 1.99
CA ALA A 30 -3.74 10.76 3.31
C ALA A 30 -3.64 11.78 4.46
N GLY A 31 -3.39 13.05 4.17
CA GLY A 31 -3.13 14.08 5.16
C GLY A 31 -1.82 13.82 5.94
N GLU A 32 -1.12 14.86 6.33
CA GLU A 32 0.15 14.75 7.06
C GLU A 32 -0.04 14.14 8.46
N ARG A 33 -1.12 14.50 9.14
CA ARG A 33 -1.46 14.05 10.49
C ARG A 33 -2.72 13.20 10.49
N VAL A 34 -2.75 12.21 11.38
CA VAL A 34 -3.98 11.48 11.71
C VAL A 34 -4.87 12.38 12.58
N THR A 35 -6.14 12.40 12.26
CA THR A 35 -7.17 13.12 13.04
C THR A 35 -8.20 12.14 13.60
N GLU A 36 -9.00 12.56 14.56
CA GLU A 36 -10.14 11.79 15.06
C GLU A 36 -11.08 11.36 13.91
N ARG A 37 -11.29 12.25 12.92
CA ARG A 37 -12.10 11.96 11.74
C ARG A 37 -11.50 10.81 10.91
N ASN A 38 -10.17 10.77 10.77
CA ASN A 38 -9.51 9.66 10.07
C ASN A 38 -9.72 8.34 10.80
N ILE A 39 -9.63 8.30 12.13
CA ILE A 39 -9.86 7.08 12.91
C ILE A 39 -11.30 6.58 12.73
N ARG A 40 -12.28 7.47 12.79
CA ARG A 40 -13.69 7.13 12.53
C ARG A 40 -13.88 6.59 11.12
N TYR A 41 -13.26 7.23 10.13
CA TYR A 41 -13.30 6.79 8.74
C TYR A 41 -12.64 5.41 8.54
N TYR A 42 -11.47 5.17 9.11
CA TYR A 42 -10.81 3.86 9.05
C TYR A 42 -11.66 2.75 9.67
N ARG A 43 -12.41 3.08 10.73
CA ARG A 43 -13.37 2.15 11.32
C ARG A 43 -14.52 1.83 10.35
N THR A 44 -15.08 2.80 9.65
CA THR A 44 -16.13 2.53 8.64
C THR A 44 -15.65 1.67 7.49
N LEU A 45 -14.35 1.71 7.18
CA LEU A 45 -13.71 0.85 6.19
C LEU A 45 -13.30 -0.53 6.74
N GLY A 46 -13.52 -0.81 8.03
CA GLY A 46 -13.07 -2.06 8.66
C GLY A 46 -11.55 -2.18 8.80
N LEU A 47 -10.82 -1.08 8.71
CA LEU A 47 -9.36 -1.00 8.91
C LEU A 47 -8.99 -0.91 10.40
N VAL A 48 -9.88 -0.36 11.20
CA VAL A 48 -9.76 -0.24 12.66
C VAL A 48 -11.01 -0.84 13.28
N ASP A 49 -10.83 -1.68 14.28
CA ASP A 49 -11.92 -2.33 14.99
C ASP A 49 -12.81 -1.32 15.74
N ALA A 50 -14.00 -1.75 16.15
CA ALA A 50 -14.86 -0.94 17.01
C ALA A 50 -14.23 -0.79 18.40
N PRO A 51 -14.39 0.38 19.07
CA PRO A 51 -13.91 0.55 20.43
C PRO A 51 -14.57 -0.43 21.41
N GLU A 52 -13.79 -0.95 22.36
CA GLU A 52 -14.23 -2.00 23.31
C GLU A 52 -15.36 -1.52 24.26
N SER A 53 -15.51 -0.20 24.45
CA SER A 53 -16.54 0.39 25.29
C SER A 53 -17.42 1.35 24.51
N GLY A 54 -18.74 1.27 24.63
CA GLY A 54 -19.66 2.24 24.03
C GLY A 54 -19.36 3.65 24.55
N GLY A 55 -19.28 4.65 23.65
CA GLY A 55 -19.07 6.04 24.04
C GLY A 55 -17.75 6.69 23.55
N GLY A 56 -16.95 5.97 22.74
CA GLY A 56 -15.78 6.57 22.07
C GLY A 56 -14.49 6.63 22.89
N GLN A 57 -14.44 6.06 24.08
CA GLN A 57 -13.27 5.98 24.95
C GLN A 57 -12.75 4.54 25.12
N GLY A 58 -12.79 3.73 24.10
CA GLY A 58 -12.41 2.32 24.21
C GLY A 58 -11.37 1.88 23.19
N TYR A 59 -10.52 2.77 22.69
CA TYR A 59 -9.46 2.40 21.78
C TYR A 59 -8.25 1.91 22.58
N GLY A 60 -7.97 0.61 22.51
CA GLY A 60 -6.83 -0.01 23.18
C GLY A 60 -5.62 -0.20 22.27
N GLU A 61 -4.68 -1.01 22.74
CA GLU A 61 -3.40 -1.29 22.07
C GLU A 61 -3.58 -1.82 20.63
N LYS A 62 -4.56 -2.71 20.40
CA LYS A 62 -4.81 -3.24 19.04
C LYS A 62 -5.17 -2.13 18.06
N HIS A 63 -6.02 -1.19 18.47
CA HIS A 63 -6.42 -0.05 17.64
C HIS A 63 -5.23 0.86 17.33
N ARG A 64 -4.35 1.10 18.32
CA ARG A 64 -3.11 1.85 18.11
C ARG A 64 -2.24 1.20 17.04
N LEU A 65 -2.03 -0.09 17.13
CA LEU A 65 -1.24 -0.86 16.17
C LEU A 65 -1.88 -0.88 14.78
N GLN A 66 -3.23 -0.96 14.69
CA GLN A 66 -3.94 -0.88 13.40
C GLN A 66 -3.70 0.47 12.72
N VAL A 67 -3.84 1.58 13.45
CA VAL A 67 -3.62 2.92 12.89
C VAL A 67 -2.16 3.13 12.51
N LEU A 68 -1.21 2.65 13.31
CA LEU A 68 0.23 2.68 12.96
C LEU A 68 0.53 1.89 11.69
N ALA A 69 -0.02 0.67 11.55
CA ALA A 69 0.16 -0.13 10.34
C ALA A 69 -0.42 0.57 9.10
N ILE A 70 -1.57 1.23 9.23
CA ILE A 70 -2.13 2.05 8.14
C ILE A 70 -1.14 3.15 7.75
N ARG A 71 -0.57 3.89 8.71
CA ARG A 71 0.38 4.98 8.43
C ARG A 71 1.67 4.49 7.77
N LEU A 72 2.20 3.36 8.23
CA LEU A 72 3.38 2.72 7.63
C LEU A 72 3.13 2.34 6.17
N LEU A 73 1.97 1.75 5.88
CA LEU A 73 1.60 1.35 4.52
C LEU A 73 1.29 2.56 3.61
N GLN A 74 0.68 3.62 4.16
CA GLN A 74 0.49 4.89 3.44
C GLN A 74 1.81 5.60 3.15
N ALA A 75 2.80 5.48 4.03
CA ALA A 75 4.16 5.97 3.79
C ALA A 75 4.86 5.24 2.63
N GLN A 76 4.37 4.06 2.26
CA GLN A 76 4.80 3.32 1.06
C GLN A 76 3.97 3.63 -0.19
N GLY A 77 3.01 4.54 -0.08
CA GLY A 77 2.14 4.91 -1.19
C GLY A 77 1.00 3.93 -1.47
N LEU A 78 0.72 2.96 -0.57
CA LEU A 78 -0.37 2.02 -0.78
C LEU A 78 -1.74 2.72 -0.63
N PRO A 79 -2.70 2.45 -1.52
CA PRO A 79 -4.07 2.92 -1.39
C PRO A 79 -4.80 2.17 -0.26
N LEU A 80 -5.80 2.82 0.36
CA LEU A 80 -6.54 2.26 1.50
C LEU A 80 -7.20 0.91 1.19
N THR A 81 -7.65 0.70 -0.04
CA THR A 81 -8.22 -0.59 -0.49
C THR A 81 -7.21 -1.73 -0.40
N ARG A 82 -5.96 -1.47 -0.76
CA ARG A 82 -4.88 -2.46 -0.64
C ARG A 82 -4.47 -2.67 0.80
N ILE A 83 -4.41 -1.59 1.58
CA ILE A 83 -4.12 -1.65 3.02
C ILE A 83 -5.17 -2.50 3.74
N GLN A 84 -6.44 -2.36 3.40
CA GLN A 84 -7.53 -3.18 3.95
C GLN A 84 -7.30 -4.67 3.72
N GLN A 85 -6.93 -5.06 2.49
CA GLN A 85 -6.63 -6.46 2.16
C GLN A 85 -5.44 -7.01 2.96
N LEU A 86 -4.41 -6.18 3.18
CA LEU A 86 -3.20 -6.59 3.90
C LEU A 86 -3.41 -6.69 5.42
N LEU A 87 -4.27 -5.85 5.99
CA LEU A 87 -4.51 -5.80 7.44
C LEU A 87 -5.70 -6.66 7.88
N TYR A 88 -6.53 -7.13 6.95
CA TYR A 88 -7.69 -7.95 7.27
C TYR A 88 -7.29 -9.20 8.04
N GLY A 89 -7.93 -9.44 9.20
CA GLY A 89 -7.71 -10.63 10.01
C GLY A 89 -6.35 -10.71 10.73
N ARG A 90 -5.53 -9.65 10.70
CA ARG A 90 -4.23 -9.64 11.39
C ARG A 90 -4.39 -9.70 12.91
N SER A 91 -3.62 -10.56 13.54
CA SER A 91 -3.54 -10.65 14.99
C SER A 91 -2.80 -9.45 15.59
N ILE A 92 -2.93 -9.25 16.90
CA ILE A 92 -2.17 -8.20 17.60
C ILE A 92 -0.67 -8.45 17.53
N GLU A 93 -0.25 -9.71 17.49
CA GLU A 93 1.13 -10.14 17.35
C GLU A 93 1.70 -9.77 15.98
N ASP A 94 0.91 -9.98 14.91
CA ASP A 94 1.29 -9.56 13.55
C ASP A 94 1.43 -8.04 13.44
N LEU A 95 0.51 -7.30 14.03
CA LEU A 95 0.55 -5.83 14.05
C LEU A 95 1.75 -5.31 14.84
N ARG A 96 2.10 -5.92 15.99
CA ARG A 96 3.32 -5.60 16.75
C ARG A 96 4.58 -5.90 15.95
N ARG A 97 4.58 -6.94 15.14
CA ARG A 97 5.69 -7.27 14.26
C ARG A 97 5.87 -6.19 13.21
N ILE A 98 4.76 -5.73 12.58
CA ILE A 98 4.78 -4.61 11.64
C ILE A 98 5.33 -3.33 12.30
N GLU A 99 4.93 -3.01 13.54
CA GLU A 99 5.46 -1.86 14.29
C GLU A 99 6.97 -1.97 14.51
N LYS A 100 7.48 -3.14 14.94
CA LYS A 100 8.91 -3.35 15.26
C LYS A 100 9.81 -3.36 14.05
N GLN A 101 9.39 -4.00 12.98
CA GLN A 101 10.19 -4.20 11.78
C GLN A 101 9.89 -3.14 10.71
N GLY A 102 8.85 -2.36 10.93
CA GLY A 102 8.44 -1.31 10.00
C GLY A 102 8.18 -1.89 8.61
N LEU A 103 8.78 -1.24 7.60
CA LEU A 103 8.59 -1.58 6.20
C LEU A 103 9.28 -2.88 5.75
N ALA A 104 10.17 -3.45 6.55
CA ALA A 104 10.98 -4.62 6.17
C ALA A 104 10.17 -5.92 6.07
N GLU A 105 9.02 -6.02 6.76
CA GLU A 105 8.17 -7.23 6.73
C GLU A 105 7.03 -7.19 5.72
N LEU A 106 6.92 -6.14 4.93
CA LEU A 106 5.93 -6.16 3.87
C LEU A 106 6.36 -7.15 2.79
N PRO A 107 5.42 -8.00 2.30
CA PRO A 107 5.76 -8.98 1.27
C PRO A 107 6.47 -8.28 0.11
N ALA A 108 7.48 -8.93 -0.45
CA ALA A 108 8.34 -8.41 -1.53
C ALA A 108 7.58 -7.93 -2.79
N GLY A 109 6.28 -8.17 -2.90
CA GLY A 109 5.39 -7.58 -3.91
C GLY A 109 4.79 -6.23 -3.52
N ALA A 110 5.07 -5.72 -2.32
CA ALA A 110 4.67 -4.40 -1.84
C ALA A 110 5.86 -3.41 -1.86
N GLU A 111 6.92 -3.68 -2.63
CA GLU A 111 7.84 -2.62 -3.03
C GLU A 111 7.04 -1.61 -3.86
N ALA A 112 6.28 -0.83 -3.11
CA ALA A 112 5.52 0.25 -3.65
C ALA A 112 6.50 1.18 -4.36
N PHE A 113 6.20 1.37 -5.58
CA PHE A 113 6.58 2.45 -6.43
C PHE A 113 6.74 3.75 -5.60
N ARG A 114 7.95 4.02 -5.10
CA ARG A 114 8.30 5.29 -4.49
C ARG A 114 8.86 6.18 -5.59
N PRO A 115 8.19 7.24 -5.99
CA PRO A 115 8.89 8.34 -6.61
C PRO A 115 9.82 8.92 -5.53
N MET A 116 11.11 8.71 -5.65
CA MET A 116 12.08 9.46 -4.86
C MET A 116 12.06 10.90 -5.38
N ALA A 117 12.11 11.89 -4.49
CA ALA A 117 11.92 13.31 -4.81
C ALA A 117 12.86 13.87 -5.87
N ASP A 118 13.94 13.15 -6.22
CA ASP A 118 14.95 13.52 -7.23
C ASP A 118 14.98 12.56 -8.44
N GLU A 119 14.03 11.62 -8.58
CA GLU A 119 14.01 10.75 -9.76
C GLU A 119 13.21 11.39 -10.90
N SER A 120 13.89 11.78 -11.95
CA SER A 120 13.25 12.15 -13.22
C SER A 120 12.78 10.89 -13.93
N TRP A 121 11.50 10.56 -13.74
CA TRP A 121 10.86 9.45 -14.39
C TRP A 121 10.65 9.74 -15.87
N ARG A 122 11.13 8.85 -16.72
CA ARG A 122 10.81 8.89 -18.14
C ARG A 122 9.83 7.80 -18.50
N VAL A 123 8.68 8.20 -18.98
CA VAL A 123 7.70 7.29 -19.57
C VAL A 123 7.95 7.26 -21.07
N THR A 124 8.16 6.08 -21.62
CA THR A 124 8.35 5.85 -23.06
C THR A 124 7.25 4.90 -23.53
N PRO A 125 6.30 5.32 -24.38
CA PRO A 125 5.34 4.39 -24.97
C PRO A 125 6.10 3.37 -25.81
N LEU A 126 5.81 2.09 -25.60
CA LEU A 126 6.26 1.00 -26.48
C LEU A 126 5.34 0.91 -27.70
N ASP A 127 4.03 0.91 -27.45
CA ASP A 127 2.94 0.96 -28.42
C ASP A 127 1.70 1.61 -27.80
N ASP A 128 0.50 1.36 -28.35
CA ASP A 128 -0.77 1.90 -27.85
C ASP A 128 -1.23 1.24 -26.54
N GLU A 129 -0.69 0.06 -26.20
CA GLU A 129 -1.08 -0.73 -25.02
C GLU A 129 -0.02 -0.69 -23.92
N TYR A 130 1.27 -0.65 -24.26
CA TYR A 130 2.38 -0.80 -23.31
C TYR A 130 3.21 0.47 -23.12
N LEU A 131 3.49 0.76 -21.84
CA LEU A 131 4.37 1.87 -21.43
C LEU A 131 5.58 1.33 -20.69
N LEU A 132 6.77 1.81 -21.06
CA LEU A 132 8.00 1.52 -20.32
C LEU A 132 8.37 2.71 -19.42
N ILE A 133 8.60 2.44 -18.14
CA ILE A 133 8.95 3.47 -17.16
C ILE A 133 10.41 3.29 -16.71
N SER A 134 11.24 4.29 -16.99
CA SER A 134 12.62 4.36 -16.52
C SER A 134 12.71 5.21 -15.25
N ARG A 135 13.09 4.61 -14.12
CA ARG A 135 13.25 5.29 -12.81
C ARG A 135 14.44 6.24 -12.74
N ARG A 136 15.38 6.13 -13.67
CA ARG A 136 16.59 6.96 -13.75
C ARG A 136 16.63 7.83 -15.00
N GLY A 137 15.48 8.08 -15.62
CA GLY A 137 15.39 8.93 -16.80
C GLY A 137 16.11 8.39 -18.04
N ARG A 138 16.56 7.11 -18.04
CA ARG A 138 17.27 6.54 -19.18
C ARG A 138 16.37 6.44 -20.40
N VAL A 139 16.91 6.82 -21.55
CA VAL A 139 16.30 6.55 -22.85
C VAL A 139 16.51 5.08 -23.19
N VAL A 140 15.45 4.38 -23.54
CA VAL A 140 15.56 3.00 -24.05
C VAL A 140 15.92 3.07 -25.54
N PRO A 141 17.04 2.44 -25.96
CA PRO A 141 17.41 2.39 -27.37
C PRO A 141 16.31 1.70 -28.22
N GLU A 142 16.12 2.18 -29.43
CA GLU A 142 15.10 1.67 -30.34
C GLU A 142 15.21 0.16 -30.58
N ALA A 143 16.42 -0.37 -30.70
CA ALA A 143 16.68 -1.80 -30.84
C ALA A 143 16.19 -2.63 -29.62
N VAL A 144 16.26 -2.08 -28.40
CA VAL A 144 15.75 -2.74 -27.19
C VAL A 144 14.24 -2.68 -27.16
N ARG A 145 13.66 -1.55 -27.56
CA ARG A 145 12.22 -1.34 -27.66
C ARG A 145 11.58 -2.33 -28.65
N ALA A 146 12.15 -2.46 -29.85
CA ALA A 146 11.68 -3.42 -30.84
C ALA A 146 11.74 -4.88 -30.35
N ARG A 147 12.80 -5.24 -29.61
CA ARG A 147 12.92 -6.59 -29.02
C ARG A 147 11.88 -6.84 -27.92
N LEU A 148 11.55 -5.84 -27.12
CA LEU A 148 10.52 -5.95 -26.08
C LEU A 148 9.14 -6.16 -26.71
N LEU A 149 8.80 -5.39 -27.76
CA LEU A 149 7.55 -5.55 -28.49
C LEU A 149 7.44 -6.94 -29.12
N ALA A 150 8.48 -7.39 -29.82
CA ALA A 150 8.49 -8.72 -30.42
C ALA A 150 8.35 -9.86 -29.38
N ALA A 151 8.84 -9.66 -28.16
CA ALA A 151 8.67 -10.64 -27.09
C ALA A 151 7.23 -10.66 -26.55
N LEU A 152 6.59 -9.50 -26.43
CA LEU A 152 5.20 -9.38 -25.99
C LEU A 152 4.23 -9.98 -27.02
N ASP A 153 4.45 -9.74 -28.30
CA ASP A 153 3.66 -10.31 -29.42
C ASP A 153 3.74 -11.85 -29.45
N ASN A 154 4.93 -12.42 -29.28
CA ASN A 154 5.12 -13.87 -29.24
C ASN A 154 4.39 -14.56 -28.06
N GLU A 155 4.35 -13.95 -26.90
CA GLU A 155 3.61 -14.50 -25.75
C GLU A 155 2.09 -14.39 -25.93
N GLY A 156 1.61 -13.34 -26.59
CA GLY A 156 0.21 -13.17 -26.94
C GLY A 156 -0.31 -14.28 -27.89
N GLU A 157 0.48 -14.67 -28.90
CA GLU A 157 0.13 -15.74 -29.85
C GLU A 157 0.12 -17.13 -29.19
N GLN A 158 1.03 -17.42 -28.28
CA GLN A 158 1.07 -18.70 -27.56
C GLN A 158 -0.13 -18.89 -26.62
N GLN A 159 -0.61 -17.85 -25.96
CA GLN A 159 -1.80 -17.91 -25.11
C GLN A 159 -3.11 -17.94 -25.92
N GLY A 160 -3.16 -17.30 -27.07
CA GLY A 160 -4.29 -17.37 -28.02
C GLY A 160 -4.49 -18.76 -28.62
N GLY A 161 -3.41 -19.45 -28.95
CA GLY A 161 -3.44 -20.79 -29.53
C GLY A 161 -3.96 -21.89 -28.59
N GLN A 162 -3.67 -21.80 -27.29
CA GLN A 162 -4.15 -22.76 -26.30
C GLN A 162 -5.65 -22.62 -25.99
N ARG A 163 -6.22 -21.41 -26.08
CA ARG A 163 -7.66 -21.19 -25.92
C ARG A 163 -8.51 -21.67 -27.09
N ALA A 164 -7.95 -21.71 -28.30
CA ALA A 164 -8.65 -22.19 -29.50
C ALA A 164 -8.68 -23.73 -29.61
N ALA A 165 -7.65 -24.42 -29.11
CA ALA A 165 -7.58 -25.88 -29.12
C ALA A 165 -8.55 -26.55 -28.11
N GLY A 166 -8.90 -25.90 -27.01
CA GLY A 166 -9.80 -26.44 -25.99
C GLY A 166 -11.30 -26.37 -26.32
N ARG A 167 -11.71 -25.78 -27.45
CA ARG A 167 -13.11 -25.65 -27.88
C ARG A 167 -13.59 -26.64 -28.96
N ARG A 168 -12.75 -27.58 -29.38
CA ARG A 168 -13.11 -28.55 -30.46
C ARG A 168 -13.38 -29.98 -30.01
N THR A 169 -13.53 -30.22 -28.70
CA THR A 169 -13.97 -31.53 -28.19
C THR A 169 -15.18 -31.37 -27.31
N LYS A 170 -16.33 -31.21 -27.92
CA LYS A 170 -17.64 -31.66 -27.40
C LYS A 170 -18.58 -31.88 -28.58
#